data_84348aa1ca3e7a14b6264e5f04c24870
#
_entry.id   84348aa1ca3e7a14b6264e5f04c24870
#
_cell.length_a   1.000
_cell.length_b   1.000
_cell.length_c   1.000
_cell.angle_alpha   90.00
_cell.angle_beta   90.00
_cell.angle_gamma   90.00
#
_symmetry.space_group_name_H-M   'P 1'
#
loop_
_entity.id
_entity.type
_entity.pdbx_description
1 polymer ?
#
loop_
_entity_poly.entity_id
_entity_poly.type
_entity_poly.pdbx_seq_one_letter_code
_entity_poly.pdbx_strand_id
1 'polypeptide(L)'
;MGPEKKHKGWNEIKTNDSWAIFKIMGEFVNGFEKMSKIGPCVSIFGSARTKSEDNYYKLSTEVATAIVKAGYGVITGGGPGIMEAGNKGAHLAGGTSVGLNIELPFEQHNNPYIDSDKSIDFDYFFVRKVMFVKYSQGIVVMPGGFGTLDELFEAITLIQTHKIEKFPVILVGKTFWSGLLEWIKETLLEQFETISPKDLDLIHLVDTSDEVIDILDSFYKEYQLSPNF
;
A
#
# COMPACT_ATOMS: atom_id res chain seq x y z
N MET A 1 -13.98 -12.70 36.14
CA MET A 1 -14.77 -13.57 35.24
C MET A 1 -15.08 -12.73 34.01
N GLY A 2 -14.40 -13.00 32.90
CA GLY A 2 -14.71 -12.37 31.62
C GLY A 2 -16.00 -12.94 31.02
N PRO A 3 -16.73 -12.19 30.16
CA PRO A 3 -17.99 -12.66 29.61
C PRO A 3 -17.76 -13.93 28.77
N GLU A 4 -18.49 -14.98 29.08
CA GLU A 4 -18.55 -16.22 28.31
C GLU A 4 -18.91 -15.87 26.85
N LYS A 5 -18.02 -16.15 25.94
CA LYS A 5 -18.33 -16.09 24.48
C LYS A 5 -19.35 -17.17 24.18
N LYS A 6 -20.64 -16.80 24.07
CA LYS A 6 -21.67 -17.71 23.55
C LYS A 6 -21.24 -18.15 22.12
N HIS A 7 -20.96 -19.44 21.96
CA HIS A 7 -20.78 -20.03 20.63
C HIS A 7 -22.09 -19.89 19.86
N LYS A 8 -22.09 -19.06 18.83
CA LYS A 8 -23.20 -19.00 17.86
C LYS A 8 -23.28 -20.33 17.13
N GLY A 9 -24.51 -20.86 16.97
CA GLY A 9 -24.73 -22.07 16.19
C GLY A 9 -24.33 -21.86 14.73
N TRP A 10 -23.87 -22.91 14.05
CA TRP A 10 -23.42 -22.86 12.64
C TRP A 10 -24.44 -22.24 11.68
N ASN A 11 -25.75 -22.42 11.95
CA ASN A 11 -26.82 -21.84 11.13
C ASN A 11 -27.02 -20.32 11.37
N GLU A 12 -26.70 -19.81 12.55
CA GLU A 12 -26.70 -18.36 12.83
C GLU A 12 -25.55 -17.65 12.11
N ILE A 13 -24.41 -18.34 11.92
CA ILE A 13 -23.26 -17.83 11.17
C ILE A 13 -23.68 -17.65 9.71
N LYS A 14 -24.34 -18.63 9.09
CA LYS A 14 -24.80 -18.56 7.69
C LYS A 14 -25.76 -17.38 7.40
N THR A 15 -26.62 -17.03 8.34
CA THR A 15 -27.55 -15.90 8.18
C THR A 15 -26.80 -14.56 8.20
N ASN A 16 -25.72 -14.46 9.00
CA ASN A 16 -24.88 -13.26 9.04
C ASN A 16 -24.06 -13.09 7.74
N ASP A 17 -23.66 -14.17 7.07
CA ASP A 17 -22.86 -14.12 5.85
C ASP A 17 -23.63 -13.43 4.70
N SER A 18 -24.94 -13.64 4.60
CA SER A 18 -25.77 -12.98 3.57
C SER A 18 -25.78 -11.46 3.75
N TRP A 19 -25.81 -10.94 4.98
CA TRP A 19 -25.73 -9.51 5.24
C TRP A 19 -24.31 -8.95 5.06
N ALA A 20 -23.27 -9.75 5.32
CA ALA A 20 -21.88 -9.37 5.07
C ALA A 20 -21.64 -9.04 3.60
N ILE A 21 -22.27 -9.77 2.66
CA ILE A 21 -22.17 -9.50 1.21
C ILE A 21 -22.60 -8.06 0.88
N PHE A 22 -23.74 -7.60 1.45
CA PHE A 22 -24.20 -6.24 1.20
C PHE A 22 -23.25 -5.17 1.76
N LYS A 23 -22.64 -5.42 2.92
CA LYS A 23 -21.61 -4.54 3.47
C LYS A 23 -20.38 -4.48 2.56
N ILE A 24 -19.88 -5.64 2.13
CA ILE A 24 -18.73 -5.74 1.21
C ILE A 24 -19.03 -4.98 -0.08
N MET A 25 -20.20 -5.19 -0.68
CA MET A 25 -20.61 -4.46 -1.89
C MET A 25 -20.69 -2.95 -1.63
N GLY A 26 -21.21 -2.53 -0.49
CA GLY A 26 -21.28 -1.12 -0.10
C GLY A 26 -19.90 -0.48 0.02
N GLU A 27 -18.91 -1.18 0.60
CA GLU A 27 -17.53 -0.70 0.68
C GLU A 27 -16.88 -0.60 -0.71
N PHE A 28 -17.10 -1.57 -1.61
CA PHE A 28 -16.63 -1.47 -2.99
C PHE A 28 -17.21 -0.27 -3.71
N VAL A 29 -18.52 -0.06 -3.62
CA VAL A 29 -19.20 1.08 -4.26
C VAL A 29 -18.67 2.39 -3.73
N ASN A 30 -18.58 2.56 -2.40
CA ASN A 30 -18.05 3.76 -1.76
C ASN A 30 -16.57 4.00 -2.13
N GLY A 31 -15.75 2.95 -2.09
CA GLY A 31 -14.34 3.01 -2.44
C GLY A 31 -14.13 3.45 -3.88
N PHE A 32 -14.80 2.80 -4.84
CA PHE A 32 -14.72 3.16 -6.26
C PHE A 32 -15.24 4.57 -6.54
N GLU A 33 -16.35 4.97 -5.93
CA GLU A 33 -16.90 6.33 -6.11
C GLU A 33 -15.93 7.41 -5.64
N LYS A 34 -15.33 7.24 -4.47
CA LYS A 34 -14.37 8.20 -3.93
C LYS A 34 -13.06 8.19 -4.71
N MET A 35 -12.48 7.01 -4.93
CA MET A 35 -11.17 6.87 -5.58
C MET A 35 -11.19 7.28 -7.06
N SER A 36 -12.29 7.12 -7.77
CA SER A 36 -12.42 7.54 -9.17
C SER A 36 -12.31 9.05 -9.39
N LYS A 37 -12.48 9.84 -8.33
CA LYS A 37 -12.36 11.31 -8.34
C LYS A 37 -10.96 11.79 -7.96
N ILE A 38 -10.09 10.88 -7.53
CA ILE A 38 -8.71 11.15 -7.14
C ILE A 38 -7.82 10.91 -8.36
N GLY A 39 -6.93 11.84 -8.64
CA GLY A 39 -5.97 11.74 -9.75
C GLY A 39 -4.93 10.62 -9.55
N PRO A 40 -3.90 10.54 -10.41
CA PRO A 40 -2.88 9.52 -10.29
C PRO A 40 -2.13 9.64 -8.97
N CYS A 41 -1.99 8.52 -8.25
CA CYS A 41 -1.34 8.46 -6.94
C CYS A 41 -0.31 7.34 -6.88
N VAL A 42 0.67 7.50 -5.98
CA VAL A 42 1.62 6.45 -5.60
C VAL A 42 1.30 6.01 -4.16
N SER A 43 1.24 4.71 -3.94
CA SER A 43 1.03 4.17 -2.60
C SER A 43 2.34 4.04 -1.83
N ILE A 44 2.33 4.42 -0.55
CA ILE A 44 3.46 4.26 0.37
C ILE A 44 3.05 3.31 1.49
N PHE A 45 3.79 2.21 1.62
CA PHE A 45 3.65 1.21 2.68
C PHE A 45 4.87 1.19 3.59
N GLY A 46 4.67 0.83 4.85
CA GLY A 46 5.74 0.70 5.83
C GLY A 46 5.23 0.51 7.24
N SER A 47 6.14 0.49 8.20
CA SER A 47 5.82 0.22 9.60
C SER A 47 5.01 1.33 10.26
N ALA A 48 3.90 0.97 10.89
CA ALA A 48 3.13 1.85 11.80
C ALA A 48 3.91 2.20 13.10
N ARG A 49 5.01 1.50 13.38
CA ARG A 49 5.80 1.66 14.62
C ARG A 49 7.00 2.58 14.45
N THR A 50 7.30 3.05 13.25
CA THR A 50 8.40 3.98 12.98
C THR A 50 8.11 5.32 13.64
N LYS A 51 9.06 5.81 14.43
CA LYS A 51 8.93 7.07 15.16
C LYS A 51 9.31 8.26 14.28
N SER A 52 8.82 9.44 14.63
CA SER A 52 9.10 10.68 13.88
C SER A 52 10.56 11.07 13.81
N GLU A 53 11.37 10.62 14.79
CA GLU A 53 12.82 10.87 14.85
C GLU A 53 13.62 9.96 13.93
N ASP A 54 13.04 8.82 13.51
CA ASP A 54 13.70 7.80 12.71
C ASP A 54 14.07 8.31 11.32
N ASN A 55 15.20 7.87 10.81
CA ASN A 55 15.64 8.23 9.46
C ASN A 55 14.65 7.79 8.37
N TYR A 56 14.02 6.63 8.52
CA TYR A 56 13.03 6.15 7.55
C TYR A 56 11.72 6.94 7.58
N TYR A 57 11.32 7.53 8.73
CA TYR A 57 10.20 8.47 8.77
C TYR A 57 10.52 9.73 7.96
N LYS A 58 11.70 10.32 8.17
CA LYS A 58 12.15 11.51 7.44
C LYS A 58 12.26 11.23 5.94
N LEU A 59 12.91 10.13 5.58
CA LEU A 59 13.04 9.70 4.19
C LEU A 59 11.67 9.46 3.53
N SER A 60 10.71 8.83 4.24
CA SER A 60 9.35 8.65 3.72
C SER A 60 8.65 9.98 3.47
N THR A 61 8.86 10.98 4.34
CA THR A 61 8.34 12.34 4.15
C THR A 61 8.98 13.02 2.93
N GLU A 62 10.29 12.84 2.72
CA GLU A 62 11.02 13.36 1.55
C GLU A 62 10.54 12.69 0.26
N VAL A 63 10.39 11.36 0.25
CA VAL A 63 9.87 10.58 -0.88
C VAL A 63 8.46 11.05 -1.25
N ALA A 64 7.57 11.19 -0.27
CA ALA A 64 6.20 11.67 -0.52
C ALA A 64 6.18 13.09 -1.09
N THR A 65 7.06 13.98 -0.58
CA THR A 65 7.23 15.33 -1.10
C THR A 65 7.70 15.32 -2.56
N ALA A 66 8.65 14.45 -2.89
CA ALA A 66 9.16 14.29 -4.26
C ALA A 66 8.09 13.75 -5.22
N ILE A 67 7.32 12.76 -4.77
CA ILE A 67 6.16 12.20 -5.50
C ILE A 67 5.15 13.30 -5.86
N VAL A 68 4.82 14.17 -4.91
CA VAL A 68 3.90 15.30 -5.16
C VAL A 68 4.50 16.29 -6.17
N LYS A 69 5.78 16.63 -6.04
CA LYS A 69 6.46 17.51 -7.01
C LYS A 69 6.50 16.92 -8.43
N ALA A 70 6.51 15.60 -8.54
CA ALA A 70 6.41 14.89 -9.82
C ALA A 70 4.97 14.82 -10.37
N GLY A 71 3.98 15.39 -9.66
CA GLY A 71 2.59 15.48 -10.13
C GLY A 71 1.66 14.36 -9.69
N TYR A 72 2.09 13.50 -8.76
CA TYR A 72 1.27 12.42 -8.20
C TYR A 72 0.71 12.79 -6.82
N GLY A 73 -0.43 12.22 -6.47
CA GLY A 73 -0.87 12.15 -5.09
C GLY A 73 -0.21 11.00 -4.32
N VAL A 74 -0.45 10.93 -3.02
CA VAL A 74 0.04 9.84 -2.16
C VAL A 74 -1.14 9.13 -1.50
N ILE A 75 -1.12 7.80 -1.55
CA ILE A 75 -2.06 6.94 -0.83
C ILE A 75 -1.30 6.21 0.26
N THR A 76 -1.85 6.16 1.47
CA THR A 76 -1.34 5.33 2.57
C THR A 76 -2.48 4.59 3.26
N GLY A 77 -2.14 3.72 4.20
CA GLY A 77 -3.13 3.07 5.08
C GLY A 77 -3.72 3.97 6.16
N GLY A 78 -3.39 5.27 6.17
CA GLY A 78 -3.99 6.28 7.05
C GLY A 78 -3.55 6.26 8.51
N GLY A 79 -2.79 5.26 8.95
CA GLY A 79 -2.31 5.08 10.32
C GLY A 79 -1.05 5.90 10.66
N PRO A 80 -0.41 5.60 11.80
CA PRO A 80 0.82 6.26 12.26
C PRO A 80 2.07 5.77 11.51
N GLY A 81 3.22 6.27 11.90
CA GLY A 81 4.55 5.85 11.45
C GLY A 81 4.80 6.22 9.99
N ILE A 82 5.18 5.27 9.17
CA ILE A 82 5.49 5.49 7.74
C ILE A 82 4.25 6.01 6.97
N MET A 83 3.05 5.56 7.31
CA MET A 83 1.82 6.04 6.71
C MET A 83 1.61 7.53 6.99
N GLU A 84 1.79 7.94 8.25
CA GLU A 84 1.76 9.35 8.63
C GLU A 84 2.85 10.16 7.93
N ALA A 85 4.07 9.65 7.87
CA ALA A 85 5.18 10.31 7.17
C ALA A 85 4.87 10.55 5.69
N GLY A 86 4.29 9.57 5.01
CA GLY A 86 3.85 9.68 3.62
C GLY A 86 2.76 10.74 3.44
N ASN A 87 1.70 10.69 4.24
CA ASN A 87 0.62 11.69 4.20
C ASN A 87 1.15 13.10 4.56
N LYS A 88 2.02 13.22 5.55
CA LYS A 88 2.66 14.48 5.95
C LYS A 88 3.46 15.10 4.80
N GLY A 89 4.29 14.32 4.14
CA GLY A 89 5.07 14.79 2.99
C GLY A 89 4.18 15.29 1.86
N ALA A 90 3.11 14.57 1.54
CA ALA A 90 2.14 14.96 0.53
C ALA A 90 1.39 16.25 0.91
N HIS A 91 0.85 16.30 2.12
CA HIS A 91 0.09 17.45 2.63
C HIS A 91 0.94 18.73 2.68
N LEU A 92 2.15 18.67 3.23
CA LEU A 92 3.05 19.81 3.32
C LEU A 92 3.55 20.30 1.96
N ALA A 93 3.61 19.43 0.97
CA ALA A 93 3.94 19.78 -0.41
C ALA A 93 2.74 20.36 -1.19
N GLY A 94 1.55 20.43 -0.58
CA GLY A 94 0.33 20.92 -1.22
C GLY A 94 -0.29 19.95 -2.22
N GLY A 95 0.06 18.66 -2.13
CA GLY A 95 -0.46 17.60 -2.99
C GLY A 95 -1.63 16.83 -2.38
N THR A 96 -2.20 15.94 -3.17
CA THR A 96 -3.29 15.05 -2.73
C THR A 96 -2.77 14.01 -1.72
N SER A 97 -3.42 13.95 -0.56
CA SER A 97 -3.07 13.05 0.54
C SER A 97 -4.26 12.17 0.91
N VAL A 98 -4.17 10.87 0.57
CA VAL A 98 -5.26 9.89 0.71
C VAL A 98 -4.96 8.90 1.82
N GLY A 99 -5.96 8.62 2.64
CA GLY A 99 -5.92 7.55 3.64
C GLY A 99 -6.96 6.47 3.32
N LEU A 100 -6.50 5.25 3.06
CA LEU A 100 -7.35 4.07 3.01
C LEU A 100 -7.25 3.34 4.34
N ASN A 101 -8.12 3.71 5.26
CA ASN A 101 -8.05 3.26 6.64
C ASN A 101 -8.68 1.87 6.80
N ILE A 102 -8.29 1.16 7.84
CA ILE A 102 -8.94 -0.09 8.27
C ILE A 102 -9.33 0.04 9.74
N GLU A 103 -10.56 -0.33 10.07
CA GLU A 103 -10.98 -0.35 11.45
C GLU A 103 -10.32 -1.52 12.18
N LEU A 104 -9.40 -1.21 13.10
CA LEU A 104 -8.71 -2.19 13.92
C LEU A 104 -9.09 -2.02 15.39
N PRO A 105 -9.23 -3.11 16.16
CA PRO A 105 -9.61 -3.04 17.57
C PRO A 105 -8.66 -2.23 18.46
N PHE A 106 -7.44 -1.96 17.98
CA PHE A 106 -6.36 -1.35 18.75
C PHE A 106 -5.79 -0.06 18.13
N GLU A 107 -6.18 0.30 16.92
CA GLU A 107 -5.76 1.54 16.22
C GLU A 107 -7.01 2.40 15.99
N GLN A 108 -7.10 3.57 16.64
CA GLN A 108 -8.34 4.36 16.67
C GLN A 108 -8.27 5.71 15.97
N HIS A 109 -7.11 6.11 15.40
CA HIS A 109 -6.99 7.46 14.86
C HIS A 109 -6.28 7.48 13.52
N ASN A 110 -6.95 8.06 12.53
CA ASN A 110 -6.34 8.46 11.27
C ASN A 110 -5.30 9.56 11.53
N ASN A 111 -4.19 9.54 10.81
CA ASN A 111 -3.20 10.58 10.96
C ASN A 111 -3.76 11.95 10.45
N PRO A 112 -3.29 13.09 11.01
CA PRO A 112 -3.89 14.39 10.76
C PRO A 112 -3.55 15.00 9.38
N TYR A 113 -2.75 14.33 8.57
CA TYR A 113 -2.26 14.84 7.28
C TYR A 113 -3.04 14.30 6.08
N ILE A 114 -4.11 13.52 6.31
CA ILE A 114 -5.03 13.06 5.26
C ILE A 114 -5.98 14.19 4.92
N ASP A 115 -6.24 14.42 3.63
CA ASP A 115 -7.25 15.38 3.20
C ASP A 115 -8.62 14.93 3.70
N SER A 116 -9.40 15.85 4.27
CA SER A 116 -10.64 15.54 4.98
C SER A 116 -11.70 14.83 4.11
N ASP A 117 -11.68 15.08 2.80
CA ASP A 117 -12.57 14.47 1.81
C ASP A 117 -12.00 13.18 1.18
N LYS A 118 -10.76 12.80 1.53
CA LYS A 118 -10.03 11.66 0.99
C LYS A 118 -9.65 10.61 2.06
N SER A 119 -10.31 10.67 3.20
CA SER A 119 -10.26 9.61 4.22
C SER A 119 -11.36 8.59 3.92
N ILE A 120 -10.97 7.34 3.70
CA ILE A 120 -11.89 6.26 3.35
C ILE A 120 -11.67 5.11 4.32
N ASP A 121 -12.72 4.77 5.06
CA ASP A 121 -12.67 3.71 6.08
C ASP A 121 -13.23 2.41 5.51
N PHE A 122 -12.57 1.29 5.83
CA PHE A 122 -12.94 -0.06 5.44
C PHE A 122 -13.02 -0.98 6.65
N ASP A 123 -13.99 -1.89 6.67
CA ASP A 123 -14.08 -3.00 7.63
C ASP A 123 -13.34 -4.25 7.09
N TYR A 124 -13.23 -4.37 5.75
CA TYR A 124 -12.67 -5.56 5.10
C TYR A 124 -11.32 -5.27 4.44
N PHE A 125 -10.27 -5.97 4.89
CA PHE A 125 -8.92 -5.86 4.34
C PHE A 125 -8.88 -6.05 2.83
N PHE A 126 -9.55 -7.08 2.29
CA PHE A 126 -9.51 -7.39 0.87
C PHE A 126 -10.17 -6.31 0.00
N VAL A 127 -11.19 -5.61 0.48
CA VAL A 127 -11.78 -4.47 -0.24
C VAL A 127 -10.76 -3.33 -0.33
N ARG A 128 -10.12 -2.99 0.81
CA ARG A 128 -9.08 -1.96 0.86
C ARG A 128 -7.91 -2.28 -0.06
N LYS A 129 -7.44 -3.54 -0.09
CA LYS A 129 -6.37 -4.00 -0.97
C LYS A 129 -6.69 -3.78 -2.45
N VAL A 130 -7.92 -4.06 -2.87
CA VAL A 130 -8.37 -3.79 -4.23
C VAL A 130 -8.24 -2.31 -4.58
N MET A 131 -8.57 -1.39 -3.65
CA MET A 131 -8.42 0.05 -3.88
C MET A 131 -6.95 0.45 -4.03
N PHE A 132 -6.06 -0.06 -3.17
CA PHE A 132 -4.61 0.17 -3.30
C PHE A 132 -4.09 -0.27 -4.66
N VAL A 133 -4.37 -1.50 -5.04
CA VAL A 133 -3.85 -2.06 -6.30
C VAL A 133 -4.43 -1.33 -7.51
N LYS A 134 -5.74 -1.06 -7.52
CA LYS A 134 -6.42 -0.45 -8.67
C LYS A 134 -5.95 0.97 -8.97
N TYR A 135 -5.76 1.79 -7.93
CA TYR A 135 -5.55 3.23 -8.10
C TYR A 135 -4.11 3.69 -7.90
N SER A 136 -3.18 2.76 -7.64
CA SER A 136 -1.75 3.10 -7.55
C SER A 136 -1.07 3.10 -8.91
N GLN A 137 -0.30 4.14 -9.17
CA GLN A 137 0.61 4.23 -10.31
C GLN A 137 2.03 3.74 -9.96
N GLY A 138 2.23 3.31 -8.75
CA GLY A 138 3.47 2.74 -8.23
C GLY A 138 3.30 2.46 -6.75
N ILE A 139 4.11 1.56 -6.25
CA ILE A 139 4.16 1.22 -4.83
C ILE A 139 5.56 1.48 -4.30
N VAL A 140 5.68 2.32 -3.30
CA VAL A 140 6.89 2.55 -2.52
C VAL A 140 6.77 1.83 -1.19
N VAL A 141 7.72 0.95 -0.92
CA VAL A 141 7.71 0.09 0.26
C VAL A 141 8.90 0.42 1.14
N MET A 142 8.60 1.11 2.23
CA MET A 142 9.55 1.44 3.31
C MET A 142 9.71 0.24 4.25
N PRO A 143 10.74 0.19 5.11
CA PRO A 143 10.88 -0.85 6.12
C PRO A 143 9.61 -1.07 6.92
N GLY A 144 9.17 -2.34 7.02
CA GLY A 144 7.91 -2.65 7.68
C GLY A 144 7.78 -4.12 8.11
N GLY A 145 6.65 -4.45 8.71
CA GLY A 145 6.33 -5.79 9.21
C GLY A 145 5.48 -6.60 8.24
N PHE A 146 4.74 -7.58 8.80
CA PHE A 146 3.93 -8.51 8.01
C PHE A 146 2.87 -7.82 7.13
N GLY A 147 2.22 -6.76 7.61
CA GLY A 147 1.25 -6.02 6.78
C GLY A 147 1.90 -5.35 5.57
N THR A 148 3.14 -4.85 5.73
CA THR A 148 3.92 -4.28 4.62
C THR A 148 4.33 -5.36 3.62
N LEU A 149 4.76 -6.52 4.10
CA LEU A 149 5.10 -7.67 3.25
C LEU A 149 3.88 -8.24 2.52
N ASP A 150 2.72 -8.26 3.17
CA ASP A 150 1.45 -8.71 2.59
C ASP A 150 1.05 -7.86 1.38
N GLU A 151 1.13 -6.53 1.48
CA GLU A 151 0.87 -5.64 0.35
C GLU A 151 1.94 -5.74 -0.76
N LEU A 152 3.21 -5.90 -0.38
CA LEU A 152 4.32 -6.08 -1.32
C LEU A 152 4.13 -7.34 -2.16
N PHE A 153 3.93 -8.49 -1.51
CA PHE A 153 3.84 -9.76 -2.22
C PHE A 153 2.53 -9.92 -2.99
N GLU A 154 1.44 -9.28 -2.55
CA GLU A 154 0.21 -9.23 -3.35
C GLU A 154 0.44 -8.47 -4.66
N ALA A 155 1.03 -7.28 -4.60
CA ALA A 155 1.33 -6.50 -5.81
C ALA A 155 2.23 -7.28 -6.79
N ILE A 156 3.34 -7.85 -6.30
CA ILE A 156 4.25 -8.66 -7.11
C ILE A 156 3.50 -9.83 -7.75
N THR A 157 2.70 -10.57 -6.98
CA THR A 157 1.95 -11.73 -7.46
C THR A 157 0.95 -11.35 -8.55
N LEU A 158 0.22 -10.25 -8.37
CA LEU A 158 -0.77 -9.78 -9.34
C LEU A 158 -0.11 -9.34 -10.65
N ILE A 159 1.04 -8.67 -10.59
CA ILE A 159 1.82 -8.27 -11.77
C ILE A 159 2.40 -9.50 -12.45
N GLN A 160 3.05 -10.41 -11.71
CA GLN A 160 3.64 -11.65 -12.21
C GLN A 160 2.62 -12.51 -12.95
N THR A 161 1.41 -12.61 -12.40
CA THR A 161 0.33 -13.44 -12.97
C THR A 161 -0.51 -12.71 -14.03
N HIS A 162 -0.12 -11.50 -14.43
CA HIS A 162 -0.83 -10.65 -15.40
C HIS A 162 -2.31 -10.42 -15.05
N LYS A 163 -2.62 -10.31 -13.75
CA LYS A 163 -3.96 -9.93 -13.26
C LYS A 163 -4.17 -8.43 -13.26
N ILE A 164 -3.08 -7.69 -13.22
CA ILE A 164 -3.04 -6.22 -13.32
C ILE A 164 -1.95 -5.81 -14.30
N GLU A 165 -2.03 -4.58 -14.79
CA GLU A 165 -0.96 -3.96 -15.55
C GLU A 165 0.30 -3.78 -14.69
N LYS A 166 1.45 -3.69 -15.34
CA LYS A 166 2.71 -3.42 -14.64
C LYS A 166 2.73 -1.99 -14.12
N PHE A 167 3.24 -1.82 -12.92
CA PHE A 167 3.63 -0.54 -12.35
C PHE A 167 4.88 -0.72 -11.50
N PRO A 168 5.64 0.35 -11.20
CA PRO A 168 6.85 0.26 -10.40
C PRO A 168 6.59 -0.22 -8.97
N VAL A 169 7.32 -1.25 -8.53
CA VAL A 169 7.39 -1.71 -7.14
C VAL A 169 8.78 -1.35 -6.60
N ILE A 170 8.85 -0.39 -5.69
CA ILE A 170 10.09 0.25 -5.27
C ILE A 170 10.31 0.02 -3.77
N LEU A 171 11.34 -0.75 -3.44
CA LEU A 171 11.79 -0.97 -2.05
C LEU A 171 12.78 0.12 -1.68
N VAL A 172 12.51 0.87 -0.62
CA VAL A 172 13.40 1.93 -0.13
C VAL A 172 14.09 1.47 1.15
N GLY A 173 15.41 1.52 1.14
CA GLY A 173 16.26 1.11 2.27
C GLY A 173 17.00 -0.20 2.01
N LYS A 174 18.10 -0.15 1.26
CA LYS A 174 18.95 -1.31 0.93
C LYS A 174 19.34 -2.11 2.17
N THR A 175 19.69 -1.43 3.25
CA THR A 175 20.10 -2.10 4.51
C THR A 175 19.00 -3.04 5.06
N PHE A 176 17.73 -2.68 4.89
CA PHE A 176 16.62 -3.49 5.38
C PHE A 176 16.24 -4.59 4.39
N TRP A 177 16.17 -4.27 3.10
CA TRP A 177 15.58 -5.16 2.09
C TRP A 177 16.56 -6.15 1.46
N SER A 178 17.88 -5.89 1.49
CA SER A 178 18.87 -6.74 0.81
C SER A 178 18.81 -8.21 1.23
N GLY A 179 18.65 -8.48 2.54
CA GLY A 179 18.55 -9.86 3.01
C GLY A 179 17.31 -10.62 2.52
N LEU A 180 16.18 -9.93 2.36
CA LEU A 180 14.98 -10.52 1.77
C LEU A 180 15.19 -10.83 0.28
N LEU A 181 15.77 -9.89 -0.46
CA LEU A 181 16.02 -10.07 -1.90
C LEU A 181 17.07 -11.16 -2.16
N GLU A 182 18.11 -11.24 -1.33
CA GLU A 182 19.10 -12.31 -1.37
C GLU A 182 18.44 -13.67 -1.13
N TRP A 183 17.60 -13.79 -0.10
CA TRP A 183 16.84 -15.01 0.17
C TRP A 183 15.90 -15.39 -0.99
N ILE A 184 15.19 -14.43 -1.58
CA ILE A 184 14.33 -14.65 -2.74
C ILE A 184 15.16 -15.19 -3.91
N LYS A 185 16.32 -14.58 -4.19
CA LYS A 185 17.21 -14.99 -5.27
C LYS A 185 17.78 -16.37 -5.02
N GLU A 186 18.45 -16.59 -3.89
CA GLU A 186 19.14 -17.85 -3.60
C GLU A 186 18.17 -19.00 -3.40
N THR A 187 17.07 -18.77 -2.67
CA THR A 187 16.14 -19.83 -2.30
C THR A 187 15.05 -20.03 -3.34
N LEU A 188 14.27 -18.97 -3.67
CA LEU A 188 13.12 -19.15 -4.55
C LEU A 188 13.53 -19.33 -6.01
N LEU A 189 14.56 -18.59 -6.48
CA LEU A 189 14.97 -18.68 -7.87
C LEU A 189 15.99 -19.80 -8.10
N GLU A 190 17.13 -19.80 -7.36
CA GLU A 190 18.25 -20.67 -7.69
C GLU A 190 18.10 -22.10 -7.11
N GLN A 191 17.61 -22.23 -5.86
CA GLN A 191 17.53 -23.53 -5.21
C GLN A 191 16.24 -24.29 -5.52
N PHE A 192 15.09 -23.63 -5.46
CA PHE A 192 13.78 -24.26 -5.60
C PHE A 192 13.06 -23.97 -6.93
N GLU A 193 13.57 -23.06 -7.73
CA GLU A 193 13.03 -22.69 -9.06
C GLU A 193 11.51 -22.38 -9.02
N THR A 194 11.04 -21.75 -7.92
CA THR A 194 9.62 -21.40 -7.73
C THR A 194 9.22 -20.07 -8.37
N ILE A 195 10.21 -19.31 -8.81
CA ILE A 195 10.06 -18.05 -9.58
C ILE A 195 11.01 -18.06 -10.77
N SER A 196 10.82 -17.15 -11.72
CA SER A 196 11.69 -16.98 -12.88
C SER A 196 12.65 -15.78 -12.71
N PRO A 197 13.77 -15.73 -13.46
CA PRO A 197 14.66 -14.57 -13.41
C PRO A 197 13.97 -13.22 -13.69
N LYS A 198 12.96 -13.21 -14.58
CA LYS A 198 12.19 -12.02 -14.93
C LYS A 198 11.34 -11.48 -13.78
N ASP A 199 11.04 -12.30 -12.78
CA ASP A 199 10.24 -11.88 -11.62
C ASP A 199 11.05 -10.98 -10.69
N LEU A 200 12.39 -11.10 -10.70
CA LEU A 200 13.28 -10.19 -9.97
C LEU A 200 13.30 -8.78 -10.57
N ASP A 201 13.06 -8.65 -11.89
CA ASP A 201 12.99 -7.36 -12.57
C ASP A 201 11.75 -6.53 -12.19
N LEU A 202 10.79 -7.13 -11.48
CA LEU A 202 9.61 -6.43 -10.98
C LEU A 202 9.91 -5.51 -9.79
N ILE A 203 11.07 -5.68 -9.15
CA ILE A 203 11.42 -5.02 -7.89
C ILE A 203 12.62 -4.10 -8.10
N HIS A 204 12.47 -2.84 -7.71
CA HIS A 204 13.56 -1.87 -7.67
C HIS A 204 13.99 -1.63 -6.22
N LEU A 205 15.30 -1.60 -5.96
CA LEU A 205 15.86 -1.37 -4.63
C LEU A 205 16.68 -0.08 -4.61
N VAL A 206 16.27 0.89 -3.80
CA VAL A 206 16.84 2.24 -3.74
C VAL A 206 17.03 2.72 -2.31
N ASP A 207 17.71 3.87 -2.14
CA ASP A 207 17.93 4.50 -0.83
C ASP A 207 17.49 5.98 -0.77
N THR A 208 17.14 6.59 -1.91
CA THR A 208 16.88 8.03 -1.98
C THR A 208 15.53 8.35 -2.66
N SER A 209 15.01 9.55 -2.37
CA SER A 209 13.80 10.06 -3.03
C SER A 209 14.00 10.29 -4.53
N ASP A 210 15.18 10.72 -4.94
CA ASP A 210 15.48 11.00 -6.35
C ASP A 210 15.46 9.69 -7.17
N GLU A 211 16.06 8.61 -6.65
CA GLU A 211 16.00 7.29 -7.29
C GLU A 211 14.55 6.79 -7.44
N VAL A 212 13.66 7.08 -6.47
CA VAL A 212 12.23 6.73 -6.58
C VAL A 212 11.59 7.45 -7.76
N ILE A 213 11.84 8.75 -7.90
CA ILE A 213 11.27 9.56 -8.99
C ILE A 213 11.85 9.15 -10.35
N ASP A 214 13.14 8.88 -10.43
CA ASP A 214 13.78 8.41 -11.67
C ASP A 214 13.15 7.12 -12.19
N ILE A 215 12.78 6.20 -11.30
CA ILE A 215 12.08 4.95 -11.66
C ILE A 215 10.67 5.24 -12.17
N LEU A 216 9.89 6.06 -11.44
CA LEU A 216 8.54 6.44 -11.85
C LEU A 216 8.55 7.14 -13.22
N ASP A 217 9.41 8.14 -13.38
CA ASP A 217 9.52 8.90 -14.63
C ASP A 217 9.98 8.03 -15.80
N SER A 218 10.94 7.13 -15.55
CA SER A 218 11.42 6.21 -16.59
C SER A 218 10.33 5.26 -17.04
N PHE A 219 9.54 4.73 -16.11
CA PHE A 219 8.43 3.85 -16.41
C PHE A 219 7.34 4.58 -17.24
N TYR A 220 6.91 5.76 -16.79
CA TYR A 220 5.81 6.49 -17.45
C TYR A 220 6.23 7.30 -18.71
N LYS A 221 7.49 7.23 -19.15
CA LYS A 221 7.88 7.58 -20.53
C LYS A 221 7.38 6.57 -21.55
N GLU A 222 7.21 5.31 -21.15
CA GLU A 222 6.81 4.20 -22.03
C GLU A 222 5.35 3.77 -21.83
N TYR A 223 4.78 4.01 -20.65
CA TYR A 223 3.44 3.57 -20.25
C TYR A 223 2.52 4.76 -19.97
N GLN A 224 1.22 4.56 -20.13
CA GLN A 224 0.21 5.59 -19.84
C GLN A 224 -0.31 5.44 -18.39
N LEU A 225 -0.63 6.58 -17.78
CA LEU A 225 -1.29 6.60 -16.49
C LEU A 225 -2.74 6.13 -16.61
N SER A 226 -3.12 5.09 -15.90
CA SER A 226 -4.50 4.57 -15.87
C SER A 226 -4.73 3.74 -14.60
N PRO A 227 -5.99 3.56 -14.17
CA PRO A 227 -6.30 2.52 -13.20
C PRO A 227 -5.86 1.14 -13.72
N ASN A 228 -5.35 0.28 -12.83
CA ASN A 228 -4.68 -0.97 -13.22
C ASN A 228 -5.63 -2.09 -13.72
N PHE A 229 -6.93 -1.95 -13.55
CA PHE A 229 -7.99 -2.83 -14.10
C PHE A 229 -9.37 -2.17 -14.03
#